data_5f0d3ae16e92a3c43468769c3572599c
#
_entry.id   5f0d3ae16e92a3c43468769c3572599c
#
_cell.length_a   1.000
_cell.length_b   1.000
_cell.length_c   1.000
_cell.angle_alpha   90.00
_cell.angle_beta   90.00
_cell.angle_gamma   90.00
#
_symmetry.space_group_name_H-M   'P 1'
#
loop_
_entity.id
_entity.type
_entity.pdbx_description
1 polymer ?
#
loop_
_entity_poly.entity_id
_entity_poly.type
_entity_poly.pdbx_seq_one_letter_code
_entity_poly.pdbx_strand_id
1 'polypeptide(L)'
;MRRVTTVLLSLGALAATSALSAPAVGAAPQVAPAAVPAGWEKIDGAAELARITEESGDAQTARAAAAPEPTALAVESARNNKFVATEKTYAAPNTGALRARSDVYGGSWEGFTFEWIGEESTFAMKSRANGLYVAVEKNYTGASQNLLRARSTSAAGWERFVLYYNETLDRFAIQSELNGLFVAMENSYTGTLQYALRARSTDVSGSWEEFNLYTI
;
A
#
# COMPACT_ATOMS: atom_id res chain seq x y z
N MET A 1 90.37 -19.71 -23.18
CA MET A 1 88.89 -19.60 -23.45
C MET A 1 88.17 -19.25 -22.15
N ARG A 2 87.80 -17.99 -21.94
CA ARG A 2 87.11 -17.53 -20.71
C ARG A 2 85.69 -17.21 -21.14
N ARG A 3 84.70 -17.85 -20.52
CA ARG A 3 83.23 -17.54 -20.67
C ARG A 3 82.84 -16.43 -19.72
N VAL A 4 82.30 -15.36 -20.26
CA VAL A 4 81.75 -14.25 -19.51
C VAL A 4 80.25 -14.52 -19.32
N THR A 5 79.83 -14.63 -18.05
CA THR A 5 78.39 -14.80 -17.72
C THR A 5 77.83 -13.43 -17.40
N THR A 6 76.90 -12.98 -18.21
CA THR A 6 76.19 -11.74 -17.98
C THR A 6 74.96 -12.02 -17.10
N VAL A 7 74.91 -11.35 -15.95
CA VAL A 7 73.73 -11.37 -15.05
C VAL A 7 72.86 -10.17 -15.39
N LEU A 8 71.66 -10.42 -15.84
CA LEU A 8 70.59 -9.39 -16.00
C LEU A 8 69.89 -9.23 -14.67
N LEU A 9 70.02 -8.08 -14.03
CA LEU A 9 69.08 -7.64 -12.96
C LEU A 9 67.82 -7.05 -13.57
N SER A 10 66.72 -7.71 -13.35
CA SER A 10 65.39 -7.14 -13.64
C SER A 10 64.87 -6.37 -12.42
N LEU A 11 64.75 -5.08 -12.55
CA LEU A 11 64.09 -4.17 -11.57
C LEU A 11 62.58 -4.32 -11.75
N GLY A 12 61.91 -5.02 -10.84
CA GLY A 12 60.43 -5.07 -10.79
C GLY A 12 59.90 -3.82 -10.11
N ALA A 13 59.21 -2.96 -10.85
CA ALA A 13 58.47 -1.87 -10.28
C ALA A 13 57.14 -2.40 -9.70
N LEU A 14 56.97 -2.31 -8.39
CA LEU A 14 55.73 -2.63 -7.69
C LEU A 14 54.80 -1.40 -7.78
N ALA A 15 53.81 -1.45 -8.68
CA ALA A 15 52.72 -0.45 -8.72
C ALA A 15 51.69 -0.83 -7.64
N ALA A 16 51.69 -0.10 -6.53
CA ALA A 16 50.61 -0.20 -5.54
C ALA A 16 49.38 0.53 -6.03
N THR A 17 48.39 -0.21 -6.54
CA THR A 17 47.05 0.32 -6.81
C THR A 17 46.27 0.38 -5.49
N SER A 18 46.18 1.58 -4.90
CA SER A 18 45.25 1.85 -3.80
C SER A 18 43.82 1.83 -4.34
N ALA A 19 43.12 0.73 -4.14
CA ALA A 19 41.66 0.67 -4.36
C ALA A 19 41.01 1.54 -3.29
N LEU A 20 40.50 2.71 -3.70
CA LEU A 20 39.56 3.49 -2.91
C LEU A 20 38.22 2.69 -2.82
N SER A 21 38.04 1.99 -1.70
CA SER A 21 36.75 1.42 -1.36
C SER A 21 35.79 2.56 -1.08
N ALA A 22 34.84 2.82 -2.01
CA ALA A 22 33.70 3.68 -1.74
C ALA A 22 32.92 3.13 -0.52
N PRO A 23 32.49 3.98 0.43
CA PRO A 23 31.66 3.51 1.53
C PRO A 23 30.38 2.92 0.92
N ALA A 24 30.08 1.67 1.28
CA ALA A 24 28.80 1.05 0.97
C ALA A 24 27.71 1.95 1.58
N VAL A 25 26.91 2.60 0.74
CA VAL A 25 25.70 3.27 1.18
C VAL A 25 24.84 2.17 1.79
N GLY A 26 24.75 2.16 3.12
CA GLY A 26 23.96 1.19 3.85
C GLY A 26 22.53 1.23 3.30
N ALA A 27 22.07 0.13 2.71
CA ALA A 27 20.67 -0.05 2.40
C ALA A 27 19.89 0.19 3.70
N ALA A 28 18.95 1.12 3.69
CA ALA A 28 18.04 1.32 4.81
C ALA A 28 17.45 -0.05 5.18
N PRO A 29 17.30 -0.39 6.46
CA PRO A 29 16.73 -1.66 6.87
C PRO A 29 15.36 -1.81 6.22
N GLN A 30 15.25 -2.79 5.33
CA GLN A 30 13.99 -3.15 4.71
C GLN A 30 13.18 -3.82 5.83
N VAL A 31 12.15 -3.13 6.30
CA VAL A 31 11.19 -3.72 7.23
C VAL A 31 10.62 -4.96 6.54
N ALA A 32 10.80 -6.12 7.15
CA ALA A 32 10.19 -7.34 6.63
C ALA A 32 8.67 -7.12 6.52
N PRO A 33 8.02 -7.59 5.44
CA PRO A 33 6.57 -7.51 5.32
C PRO A 33 5.93 -8.09 6.56
N ALA A 34 4.89 -7.43 7.08
CA ALA A 34 4.11 -7.98 8.19
C ALA A 34 3.59 -9.37 7.79
N ALA A 35 3.74 -10.34 8.68
CA ALA A 35 3.21 -11.67 8.45
C ALA A 35 1.68 -11.59 8.33
N VAL A 36 1.09 -12.42 7.46
CA VAL A 36 -0.37 -12.54 7.35
C VAL A 36 -0.90 -13.06 8.69
N PRO A 37 -1.80 -12.33 9.36
CA PRO A 37 -2.32 -12.74 10.66
C PRO A 37 -3.20 -14.01 10.52
N ALA A 38 -3.31 -14.79 11.59
CA ALA A 38 -4.11 -15.99 11.57
C ALA A 38 -5.59 -15.68 11.27
N GLY A 39 -6.21 -16.45 10.38
CA GLY A 39 -7.60 -16.28 9.96
C GLY A 39 -7.83 -15.23 8.86
N TRP A 40 -6.76 -14.60 8.36
CA TRP A 40 -6.82 -13.70 7.23
C TRP A 40 -6.28 -14.39 5.98
N GLU A 41 -7.02 -14.32 4.88
CA GLU A 41 -6.65 -14.89 3.58
C GLU A 41 -6.44 -13.78 2.56
N LYS A 42 -5.39 -13.92 1.74
CA LYS A 42 -5.12 -12.97 0.67
C LYS A 42 -6.14 -13.15 -0.44
N ILE A 43 -6.72 -12.06 -0.92
CA ILE A 43 -7.61 -12.08 -2.08
C ILE A 43 -6.80 -12.08 -3.38
N ASP A 44 -7.05 -13.06 -4.25
CA ASP A 44 -6.27 -13.30 -5.46
C ASP A 44 -6.80 -12.56 -6.70
N GLY A 45 -7.76 -11.66 -6.56
CA GLY A 45 -8.18 -10.83 -7.68
C GLY A 45 -9.62 -10.35 -7.62
N ALA A 46 -10.03 -9.66 -8.69
CA ALA A 46 -11.34 -9.03 -8.78
C ALA A 46 -12.51 -10.03 -8.71
N ALA A 47 -12.34 -11.23 -9.28
CA ALA A 47 -13.41 -12.24 -9.28
C ALA A 47 -13.69 -12.78 -7.88
N GLU A 48 -12.66 -13.00 -7.07
CA GLU A 48 -12.81 -13.42 -5.68
C GLU A 48 -13.42 -12.31 -4.83
N LEU A 49 -12.92 -11.07 -4.98
CA LEU A 49 -13.50 -9.92 -4.29
C LEU A 49 -14.99 -9.75 -4.62
N ALA A 50 -15.38 -9.86 -5.90
CA ALA A 50 -16.77 -9.77 -6.33
C ALA A 50 -17.63 -10.86 -5.67
N ARG A 51 -17.14 -12.10 -5.64
CA ARG A 51 -17.86 -13.20 -4.99
C ARG A 51 -18.10 -12.92 -3.50
N ILE A 52 -17.09 -12.47 -2.76
CA ILE A 52 -17.20 -12.17 -1.32
C ILE A 52 -18.18 -11.01 -1.09
N THR A 53 -18.09 -9.92 -1.86
CA THR A 53 -18.95 -8.75 -1.70
C THR A 53 -20.41 -9.00 -2.17
N GLU A 54 -20.65 -9.96 -3.08
CA GLU A 54 -21.99 -10.37 -3.48
C GLU A 54 -22.63 -11.31 -2.47
N GLU A 55 -21.86 -12.19 -1.82
CA GLU A 55 -22.35 -13.08 -0.75
C GLU A 55 -22.74 -12.29 0.52
N SER A 56 -22.11 -11.16 0.78
CA SER A 56 -22.43 -10.23 1.87
C SER A 56 -23.63 -9.31 1.58
N GLY A 57 -24.06 -9.20 0.33
CA GLY A 57 -25.25 -8.45 -0.12
C GLY A 57 -26.27 -9.37 -0.76
N ASP A 58 -27.58 -9.18 -0.50
CA ASP A 58 -28.67 -9.95 -1.07
C ASP A 58 -28.45 -10.24 -2.56
N ALA A 59 -28.37 -11.51 -2.90
CA ALA A 59 -28.01 -12.05 -4.20
C ALA A 59 -28.79 -11.40 -5.36
N GLN A 60 -28.11 -10.68 -6.21
CA GLN A 60 -28.65 -10.28 -7.52
C GLN A 60 -27.65 -10.65 -8.63
N THR A 61 -27.93 -11.80 -9.26
CA THR A 61 -27.46 -12.25 -10.57
C THR A 61 -25.95 -12.37 -10.82
N ALA A 62 -25.46 -13.60 -10.72
CA ALA A 62 -24.20 -14.05 -11.30
C ALA A 62 -24.03 -13.53 -12.74
N ARG A 63 -23.13 -12.59 -12.92
CA ARG A 63 -22.68 -12.15 -14.26
C ARG A 63 -21.47 -12.99 -14.67
N ALA A 64 -21.59 -13.66 -15.79
CA ALA A 64 -20.58 -14.48 -16.42
C ALA A 64 -19.23 -13.74 -16.47
N ALA A 65 -18.15 -14.51 -16.26
CA ALA A 65 -16.75 -14.11 -16.28
C ALA A 65 -16.41 -13.20 -17.49
N ALA A 66 -16.44 -11.89 -17.26
CA ALA A 66 -15.75 -10.92 -18.09
C ALA A 66 -14.36 -10.65 -17.45
N ALA A 67 -13.38 -10.23 -18.26
CA ALA A 67 -12.08 -9.77 -17.77
C ALA A 67 -12.25 -8.83 -16.57
N PRO A 68 -11.33 -8.82 -15.60
CA PRO A 68 -11.50 -8.08 -14.35
C PRO A 68 -11.72 -6.59 -14.64
N GLU A 69 -12.99 -6.19 -14.67
CA GLU A 69 -13.36 -4.78 -14.72
C GLU A 69 -12.96 -4.15 -13.38
N PRO A 70 -12.48 -2.90 -13.38
CA PRO A 70 -12.20 -2.20 -12.15
C PRO A 70 -13.44 -2.17 -11.24
N THR A 71 -13.32 -2.69 -10.03
CA THR A 71 -14.46 -2.77 -9.09
C THR A 71 -14.65 -1.45 -8.37
N ALA A 72 -15.84 -0.87 -8.45
CA ALA A 72 -16.18 0.35 -7.74
C ALA A 72 -16.72 0.03 -6.34
N LEU A 73 -16.06 0.54 -5.31
CA LEU A 73 -16.31 0.23 -3.90
C LEU A 73 -16.37 1.48 -3.03
N ALA A 74 -17.18 1.42 -1.98
CA ALA A 74 -17.05 2.25 -0.80
C ALA A 74 -16.35 1.47 0.31
N VAL A 75 -15.49 2.14 1.06
CA VAL A 75 -14.71 1.58 2.18
C VAL A 75 -15.22 2.18 3.47
N GLU A 76 -15.62 1.36 4.43
CA GLU A 76 -16.04 1.79 5.76
C GLU A 76 -15.08 1.23 6.81
N SER A 77 -14.66 2.07 7.76
CA SER A 77 -13.84 1.60 8.89
C SER A 77 -14.72 0.89 9.93
N ALA A 78 -14.39 -0.35 10.26
CA ALA A 78 -15.06 -1.10 11.33
C ALA A 78 -14.89 -0.45 12.71
N ARG A 79 -13.90 0.43 12.87
CA ARG A 79 -13.61 1.10 14.16
C ARG A 79 -14.65 2.14 14.55
N ASN A 80 -15.17 2.91 13.59
CA ASN A 80 -16.09 4.02 13.86
C ASN A 80 -17.34 4.00 12.98
N ASN A 81 -17.50 2.98 12.13
CA ASN A 81 -18.62 2.80 11.20
C ASN A 81 -18.83 4.03 10.30
N LYS A 82 -17.71 4.63 9.83
CA LYS A 82 -17.75 5.77 8.91
C LYS A 82 -17.04 5.42 7.61
N PHE A 83 -17.63 5.90 6.53
CA PHE A 83 -17.04 5.76 5.20
C PHE A 83 -15.78 6.60 5.06
N VAL A 84 -14.81 6.02 4.38
CA VAL A 84 -13.57 6.68 4.00
C VAL A 84 -13.86 7.68 2.90
N ALA A 85 -13.51 8.93 3.13
CA ALA A 85 -13.65 10.02 2.16
C ALA A 85 -12.28 10.57 1.74
N THR A 86 -12.18 11.02 0.48
CA THR A 86 -11.01 11.73 -0.05
C THR A 86 -11.13 13.22 0.20
N GLU A 87 -10.23 13.80 0.98
CA GLU A 87 -10.21 15.23 1.35
C GLU A 87 -9.58 16.09 0.25
N LYS A 88 -10.25 16.17 -0.92
CA LYS A 88 -9.71 16.90 -2.09
C LYS A 88 -9.60 18.42 -1.92
N THR A 89 -10.31 19.00 -0.95
CA THR A 89 -10.35 20.45 -0.68
C THR A 89 -9.38 20.88 0.41
N TYR A 90 -8.69 19.97 1.07
CA TYR A 90 -7.68 20.35 2.05
C TYR A 90 -6.51 21.07 1.40
N ALA A 91 -5.91 22.03 2.14
CA ALA A 91 -4.65 22.64 1.73
C ALA A 91 -3.50 21.61 1.78
N ALA A 92 -2.46 21.85 0.99
CA ALA A 92 -1.22 21.10 1.09
C ALA A 92 -0.65 21.15 2.54
N PRO A 93 -0.03 20.09 3.05
CA PRO A 93 0.28 18.84 2.37
C PRO A 93 -0.84 17.79 2.43
N ASN A 94 -1.99 18.09 3.04
CA ASN A 94 -3.05 17.11 3.33
C ASN A 94 -4.10 16.96 2.21
N THR A 95 -3.94 17.68 1.08
CA THR A 95 -4.83 17.55 -0.08
C THR A 95 -4.91 16.08 -0.53
N GLY A 96 -6.13 15.55 -0.64
CA GLY A 96 -6.36 14.17 -1.03
C GLY A 96 -6.19 13.14 0.11
N ALA A 97 -5.99 13.56 1.35
CA ALA A 97 -5.91 12.65 2.50
C ALA A 97 -7.18 11.79 2.61
N LEU A 98 -7.02 10.51 2.94
CA LEU A 98 -8.11 9.59 3.20
C LEU A 98 -8.47 9.61 4.68
N ARG A 99 -9.78 9.78 4.98
CA ARG A 99 -10.30 9.81 6.35
C ARG A 99 -11.62 9.06 6.47
N ALA A 100 -11.76 8.20 7.47
CA ALA A 100 -13.01 7.50 7.80
C ALA A 100 -13.94 8.45 8.58
N ARG A 101 -14.64 9.38 7.88
CA ARG A 101 -15.40 10.47 8.51
C ARG A 101 -16.84 10.65 8.06
N SER A 102 -17.26 10.08 6.93
CA SER A 102 -18.60 10.26 6.41
C SER A 102 -19.58 9.27 7.05
N ASP A 103 -20.71 9.77 7.55
CA ASP A 103 -21.73 8.92 8.18
C ASP A 103 -22.54 8.10 7.16
N VAL A 104 -22.52 8.53 5.90
CA VAL A 104 -23.23 7.87 4.80
C VAL A 104 -22.36 7.92 3.54
N TYR A 105 -22.58 6.93 2.65
CA TYR A 105 -22.07 7.02 1.29
C TYR A 105 -22.85 8.11 0.53
N GLY A 106 -22.16 9.19 0.19
CA GLY A 106 -22.78 10.36 -0.49
C GLY A 106 -22.38 10.49 -1.96
N GLY A 107 -21.49 9.64 -2.47
CA GLY A 107 -21.07 9.67 -3.87
C GLY A 107 -19.57 9.60 -4.09
N SER A 108 -19.04 10.44 -4.99
CA SER A 108 -17.64 10.30 -5.44
C SER A 108 -16.57 10.53 -4.35
N TRP A 109 -16.89 11.25 -3.28
CA TRP A 109 -15.94 11.49 -2.20
C TRP A 109 -15.59 10.22 -1.43
N GLU A 110 -16.56 9.33 -1.28
CA GLU A 110 -16.46 8.05 -0.57
C GLU A 110 -16.25 6.87 -1.53
N GLY A 111 -16.30 7.14 -2.86
CA GLY A 111 -16.14 6.11 -3.87
C GLY A 111 -14.69 5.92 -4.30
N PHE A 112 -14.32 4.66 -4.45
CA PHE A 112 -13.01 4.24 -4.96
C PHE A 112 -13.18 3.20 -6.07
N THR A 113 -12.26 3.18 -7.02
CA THR A 113 -12.13 2.12 -8.00
C THR A 113 -10.91 1.28 -7.64
N PHE A 114 -11.10 -0.02 -7.47
CA PHE A 114 -10.01 -0.97 -7.23
C PHE A 114 -9.60 -1.56 -8.57
N GLU A 115 -8.38 -1.29 -8.99
CA GLU A 115 -7.79 -1.76 -10.24
C GLU A 115 -6.72 -2.81 -9.92
N TRP A 116 -6.95 -4.07 -10.30
CA TRP A 116 -6.01 -5.16 -10.08
C TRP A 116 -4.82 -5.03 -11.03
N ILE A 117 -3.61 -5.26 -10.52
CA ILE A 117 -2.37 -5.03 -11.23
C ILE A 117 -1.59 -6.34 -11.38
N GLY A 118 -1.43 -6.79 -12.63
CA GLY A 118 -0.62 -7.96 -12.95
C GLY A 118 -1.14 -9.27 -12.35
N GLU A 119 -0.25 -10.26 -12.28
CA GLU A 119 -0.53 -11.61 -11.75
C GLU A 119 -0.26 -11.72 -10.22
N GLU A 120 0.12 -10.62 -9.57
CA GLU A 120 0.65 -10.63 -8.19
C GLU A 120 -0.43 -10.44 -7.11
N SER A 121 -1.71 -10.54 -7.46
CA SER A 121 -2.82 -10.33 -6.51
C SER A 121 -2.68 -9.02 -5.73
N THR A 122 -2.25 -7.95 -6.41
CA THR A 122 -2.16 -6.60 -5.89
C THR A 122 -3.13 -5.68 -6.60
N PHE A 123 -3.54 -4.61 -5.94
CA PHE A 123 -4.42 -3.62 -6.53
C PHE A 123 -3.95 -2.20 -6.26
N ALA A 124 -4.39 -1.28 -7.11
CA ALA A 124 -4.33 0.14 -6.86
C ALA A 124 -5.74 0.67 -6.57
N MET A 125 -5.83 1.58 -5.61
CA MET A 125 -7.07 2.24 -5.25
C MET A 125 -7.09 3.64 -5.85
N LYS A 126 -8.08 3.93 -6.71
CA LYS A 126 -8.25 5.22 -7.38
C LYS A 126 -9.46 5.95 -6.81
N SER A 127 -9.26 7.15 -6.27
CA SER A 127 -10.36 7.95 -5.75
C SER A 127 -11.24 8.49 -6.87
N ARG A 128 -12.55 8.30 -6.77
CA ARG A 128 -13.54 8.87 -7.70
C ARG A 128 -13.76 10.37 -7.48
N ALA A 129 -13.32 10.92 -6.34
CA ALA A 129 -13.43 12.34 -6.03
C ALA A 129 -12.54 13.21 -6.89
N ASN A 130 -11.33 12.73 -7.24
CA ASN A 130 -10.34 13.51 -7.97
C ASN A 130 -9.66 12.74 -9.11
N GLY A 131 -9.98 11.45 -9.30
CA GLY A 131 -9.42 10.62 -10.36
C GLY A 131 -7.95 10.22 -10.14
N LEU A 132 -7.41 10.38 -8.92
CA LEU A 132 -6.02 10.10 -8.60
C LEU A 132 -5.89 8.83 -7.78
N TYR A 133 -4.76 8.13 -7.96
CA TYR A 133 -4.42 6.95 -7.18
C TYR A 133 -4.01 7.31 -5.76
N VAL A 134 -4.39 6.46 -4.84
CA VAL A 134 -4.01 6.54 -3.42
C VAL A 134 -2.56 6.08 -3.27
N ALA A 135 -1.73 6.96 -2.73
CA ALA A 135 -0.33 6.68 -2.42
C ALA A 135 -0.11 6.68 -0.90
N VAL A 136 0.89 5.92 -0.43
CA VAL A 136 1.38 5.97 0.94
C VAL A 136 2.49 7.00 1.05
N GLU A 137 2.33 8.02 1.89
CA GLU A 137 3.28 9.13 2.06
C GLU A 137 4.46 8.75 2.97
N LYS A 138 5.33 7.88 2.46
CA LYS A 138 6.50 7.35 3.18
C LYS A 138 7.45 8.44 3.67
N ASN A 139 7.61 9.51 2.90
CA ASN A 139 8.57 10.58 3.18
C ASN A 139 8.02 11.67 4.12
N TYR A 140 6.75 11.59 4.50
CA TYR A 140 6.21 12.47 5.54
C TYR A 140 6.71 12.04 6.92
N THR A 141 6.69 12.95 7.88
CA THR A 141 7.17 12.72 9.25
C THR A 141 6.05 12.91 10.27
N GLY A 142 6.26 12.42 11.48
CA GLY A 142 5.32 12.58 12.60
C GLY A 142 3.96 11.96 12.31
N ALA A 143 2.89 12.67 12.63
CA ALA A 143 1.51 12.19 12.47
C ALA A 143 1.09 11.95 11.02
N SER A 144 1.77 12.55 10.05
CA SER A 144 1.49 12.37 8.61
C SER A 144 2.33 11.26 7.96
N GLN A 145 3.27 10.65 8.68
CA GLN A 145 4.08 9.56 8.13
C GLN A 145 3.19 8.39 7.68
N ASN A 146 3.42 7.90 6.47
CA ASN A 146 2.64 6.83 5.84
C ASN A 146 1.14 7.15 5.68
N LEU A 147 0.75 8.44 5.66
CA LEU A 147 -0.61 8.87 5.37
C LEU A 147 -1.04 8.37 3.97
N LEU A 148 -2.26 7.87 3.86
CA LEU A 148 -2.86 7.56 2.57
C LEU A 148 -3.44 8.81 1.93
N ARG A 149 -3.04 9.10 0.67
CA ARG A 149 -3.50 10.27 -0.08
C ARG A 149 -3.78 9.93 -1.55
N ALA A 150 -4.95 10.30 -2.04
CA ALA A 150 -5.29 10.25 -3.46
C ALA A 150 -4.61 11.42 -4.19
N ARG A 151 -3.39 11.20 -4.71
CA ARG A 151 -2.55 12.25 -5.32
C ARG A 151 -1.74 11.84 -6.55
N SER A 152 -1.60 10.55 -6.82
CA SER A 152 -0.75 10.06 -7.91
C SER A 152 -1.53 9.91 -9.22
N THR A 153 -0.89 10.26 -10.34
CA THR A 153 -1.48 10.08 -11.67
C THR A 153 -1.25 8.69 -12.26
N SER A 154 -0.40 7.87 -11.62
CA SER A 154 -0.11 6.50 -12.02
C SER A 154 0.04 5.59 -10.82
N ALA A 155 -0.27 4.30 -11.01
CA ALA A 155 -0.06 3.28 -10.00
C ALA A 155 1.34 2.67 -10.12
N ALA A 156 2.20 2.94 -9.14
CA ALA A 156 3.53 2.38 -8.99
C ALA A 156 3.68 1.77 -7.59
N GLY A 157 4.89 1.51 -7.09
CA GLY A 157 5.10 0.83 -5.81
C GLY A 157 4.51 1.54 -4.59
N TRP A 158 4.28 2.86 -4.66
CA TRP A 158 3.69 3.63 -3.54
C TRP A 158 2.16 3.52 -3.51
N GLU A 159 1.55 3.10 -4.61
CA GLU A 159 0.12 3.03 -4.86
C GLU A 159 -0.41 1.60 -4.89
N ARG A 160 0.44 0.60 -4.60
CA ARG A 160 0.06 -0.81 -4.61
C ARG A 160 -0.26 -1.33 -3.22
N PHE A 161 -1.31 -2.14 -3.18
CA PHE A 161 -1.84 -2.73 -1.95
C PHE A 161 -2.18 -4.20 -2.16
N VAL A 162 -2.18 -4.95 -1.08
CA VAL A 162 -2.70 -6.31 -0.97
C VAL A 162 -3.97 -6.26 -0.15
N LEU A 163 -4.99 -7.00 -0.55
CA LEU A 163 -6.26 -7.11 0.17
C LEU A 163 -6.33 -8.47 0.85
N TYR A 164 -6.78 -8.48 2.10
CA TYR A 164 -7.05 -9.68 2.88
C TYR A 164 -8.50 -9.70 3.33
N TYR A 165 -9.05 -10.91 3.48
CA TYR A 165 -10.39 -11.14 4.01
C TYR A 165 -10.33 -12.12 5.17
N ASN A 166 -11.18 -11.89 6.17
CA ASN A 166 -11.41 -12.80 7.28
C ASN A 166 -12.88 -13.22 7.25
N GLU A 167 -13.13 -14.48 6.88
CA GLU A 167 -14.47 -15.02 6.73
C GLU A 167 -15.24 -15.06 8.07
N THR A 168 -14.56 -15.35 9.18
CA THR A 168 -15.21 -15.41 10.49
C THR A 168 -15.70 -14.06 10.98
N LEU A 169 -14.94 -12.99 10.68
CA LEU A 169 -15.28 -11.62 11.07
C LEU A 169 -16.13 -10.90 10.02
N ASP A 170 -16.17 -11.41 8.80
CA ASP A 170 -16.69 -10.73 7.60
C ASP A 170 -16.07 -9.33 7.47
N ARG A 171 -14.73 -9.29 7.39
CA ARG A 171 -13.94 -8.05 7.39
C ARG A 171 -12.79 -8.13 6.40
N PHE A 172 -12.38 -6.97 5.93
CA PHE A 172 -11.23 -6.79 5.05
C PHE A 172 -10.11 -6.07 5.77
N ALA A 173 -8.86 -6.37 5.39
CA ALA A 173 -7.67 -5.63 5.79
C ALA A 173 -6.84 -5.29 4.54
N ILE A 174 -6.22 -4.11 4.55
CA ILE A 174 -5.45 -3.56 3.43
C ILE A 174 -3.99 -3.43 3.86
N GLN A 175 -3.06 -4.03 3.12
CA GLN A 175 -1.63 -3.92 3.38
C GLN A 175 -0.94 -3.15 2.25
N SER A 176 -0.07 -2.22 2.59
CA SER A 176 0.75 -1.50 1.60
C SER A 176 1.95 -2.35 1.18
N GLU A 177 2.15 -2.54 -0.13
CA GLU A 177 3.37 -3.17 -0.66
C GLU A 177 4.62 -2.33 -0.39
N LEU A 178 4.50 -1.01 -0.33
CA LEU A 178 5.64 -0.11 -0.14
C LEU A 178 6.42 -0.39 1.14
N ASN A 179 5.73 -0.68 2.23
CA ASN A 179 6.35 -0.83 3.55
C ASN A 179 5.91 -2.11 4.29
N GLY A 180 5.06 -2.94 3.69
CA GLY A 180 4.55 -4.18 4.28
C GLY A 180 3.65 -3.97 5.49
N LEU A 181 3.16 -2.73 5.74
CA LEU A 181 2.35 -2.43 6.91
C LEU A 181 0.86 -2.36 6.55
N PHE A 182 0.01 -2.77 7.49
CA PHE A 182 -1.44 -2.68 7.35
C PHE A 182 -1.92 -1.24 7.54
N VAL A 183 -2.95 -0.91 6.77
CA VAL A 183 -3.66 0.37 6.88
C VAL A 183 -4.46 0.37 8.17
N ALA A 184 -4.29 1.41 8.96
CA ALA A 184 -5.04 1.62 10.20
C ALA A 184 -5.71 3.01 10.19
N MET A 185 -6.88 3.11 10.82
CA MET A 185 -7.59 4.37 11.05
C MET A 185 -7.14 5.02 12.35
N GLU A 186 -6.77 6.29 12.31
CA GLU A 186 -6.24 7.06 13.45
C GLU A 186 -7.35 7.71 14.27
N ASN A 187 -7.91 6.97 15.22
CA ASN A 187 -9.03 7.43 16.05
C ASN A 187 -8.66 8.53 17.07
N SER A 188 -7.41 8.57 17.52
CA SER A 188 -6.94 9.51 18.54
C SER A 188 -6.43 10.85 17.97
N TYR A 189 -6.31 10.96 16.64
CA TYR A 189 -5.86 12.19 16.01
C TYR A 189 -6.97 13.24 16.03
N THR A 190 -6.56 14.51 15.94
CA THR A 190 -7.47 15.66 15.94
C THR A 190 -7.27 16.52 14.69
N GLY A 191 -8.18 17.47 14.46
CA GLY A 191 -8.09 18.40 13.35
C GLY A 191 -8.18 17.72 11.99
N THR A 192 -7.34 18.14 11.04
CA THR A 192 -7.34 17.63 9.65
C THR A 192 -6.90 16.18 9.52
N LEU A 193 -6.26 15.60 10.52
CA LEU A 193 -5.83 14.20 10.54
C LEU A 193 -6.73 13.29 11.39
N GLN A 194 -7.80 13.82 11.98
CA GLN A 194 -8.75 12.99 12.72
C GLN A 194 -9.35 11.93 11.80
N TYR A 195 -9.28 10.65 12.22
CA TYR A 195 -9.72 9.48 11.46
C TYR A 195 -8.95 9.25 10.15
N ALA A 196 -7.74 9.80 10.02
CA ALA A 196 -6.91 9.57 8.85
C ALA A 196 -6.50 8.10 8.73
N LEU A 197 -6.33 7.62 7.49
CA LEU A 197 -5.81 6.29 7.20
C LEU A 197 -4.30 6.36 7.00
N ARG A 198 -3.57 5.44 7.65
CA ARG A 198 -2.11 5.32 7.55
C ARG A 198 -1.67 3.85 7.42
N ALA A 199 -0.71 3.55 6.55
CA ALA A 199 -0.08 2.24 6.45
C ALA A 199 1.01 2.12 7.55
N ARG A 200 0.62 1.75 8.78
CA ARG A 200 1.49 1.80 9.97
C ARG A 200 1.45 0.58 10.89
N SER A 201 0.45 -0.28 10.79
CA SER A 201 0.31 -1.42 11.71
C SER A 201 1.09 -2.63 11.22
N THR A 202 1.81 -3.29 12.13
CA THR A 202 2.55 -4.53 11.82
C THR A 202 1.66 -5.77 11.82
N ASP A 203 0.41 -5.63 12.29
CA ASP A 203 -0.55 -6.72 12.43
C ASP A 203 -1.98 -6.21 12.27
N VAL A 204 -2.94 -7.10 12.03
CA VAL A 204 -4.39 -6.83 12.16
C VAL A 204 -4.83 -7.32 13.53
N SER A 205 -4.80 -6.43 14.50
CA SER A 205 -5.06 -6.77 15.90
C SER A 205 -6.46 -6.36 16.38
N GLY A 206 -7.27 -5.78 15.50
CA GLY A 206 -8.64 -5.39 15.79
C GLY A 206 -9.20 -4.34 14.83
N SER A 207 -10.30 -3.74 15.22
CA SER A 207 -11.10 -2.85 14.35
C SER A 207 -10.39 -1.61 13.80
N TRP A 208 -9.17 -1.32 14.24
CA TRP A 208 -8.35 -0.23 13.70
C TRP A 208 -7.88 -0.49 12.26
N GLU A 209 -7.59 -1.76 11.95
CA GLU A 209 -7.10 -2.25 10.68
C GLU A 209 -8.19 -2.94 9.85
N GLU A 210 -9.42 -3.05 10.39
CA GLU A 210 -10.55 -3.74 9.78
C GLU A 210 -11.47 -2.79 9.03
N PHE A 211 -11.92 -3.23 7.86
CA PHE A 211 -12.80 -2.47 6.99
C PHE A 211 -13.96 -3.34 6.47
N ASN A 212 -15.07 -2.69 6.17
CA ASN A 212 -16.13 -3.22 5.33
C ASN A 212 -15.98 -2.65 3.91
N LEU A 213 -16.28 -3.46 2.91
CA LEU A 213 -16.31 -3.04 1.51
C LEU A 213 -17.73 -3.22 0.95
N TYR A 214 -18.22 -2.21 0.26
CA TYR A 214 -19.55 -2.20 -0.35
C TYR A 214 -19.45 -1.86 -1.83
N THR A 215 -20.09 -2.64 -2.69
CA THR A 215 -20.21 -2.34 -4.13
C THR A 215 -21.10 -1.10 -4.34
N ILE A 216 -20.72 -0.22 -5.32
CA ILE A 216 -21.40 1.06 -5.57
C ILE A 216 -21.59 1.33 -7.06
#